data_a50f5a69c17b7a4b674600ea06444d26
#
_entry.id   a50f5a69c17b7a4b674600ea06444d26
#
_cell.length_a   1.000
_cell.length_b   1.000
_cell.length_c   1.000
_cell.angle_alpha   90.00
_cell.angle_beta   90.00
_cell.angle_gamma   90.00
#
_symmetry.space_group_name_H-M   'P 1'
#
loop_
_entity.id
_entity.type
_entity.pdbx_description
1 polymer ?
#
loop_
_entity_poly.entity_id
_entity_poly.type
_entity_poly.pdbx_seq_one_letter_code
_entity_poly.pdbx_strand_id
1 'polypeptide(L)'
;MKKIYSFLLLCAGVLLFTSCLSVAPTSISRNGSLEGYRYFYVTPTAERSSVNGDTWGTRGNTYGTTTSSSVNPADLIAGYLMGRGYVRVPEIKKEDAAQTMVINYGDGNMREGAFFDQRAIEVTIQIVNAQTNALIVVCKAEEKSNNEAKATRYAIEKALNEIFNGVR
;
A
#
# COMPACT_ATOMS: atom_id res chain seq x y z
N MET A 1 -14.37 -41.90 -28.90
CA MET A 1 -15.04 -40.60 -28.64
C MET A 1 -15.18 -40.30 -27.15
N LYS A 2 -15.68 -41.21 -26.29
CA LYS A 2 -15.83 -40.93 -24.83
C LYS A 2 -14.53 -40.50 -24.11
N LYS A 3 -13.37 -41.05 -24.46
CA LYS A 3 -12.08 -40.71 -23.84
C LYS A 3 -11.60 -39.27 -24.16
N ILE A 4 -11.97 -38.75 -25.34
CA ILE A 4 -11.60 -37.37 -25.76
C ILE A 4 -12.45 -36.37 -24.98
N TYR A 5 -13.72 -36.61 -24.76
CA TYR A 5 -14.58 -35.75 -23.95
C TYR A 5 -14.12 -35.70 -22.49
N SER A 6 -13.69 -36.85 -21.93
CA SER A 6 -13.16 -36.89 -20.56
C SER A 6 -11.88 -36.09 -20.40
N PHE A 7 -10.98 -36.11 -21.39
CA PHE A 7 -9.74 -35.34 -21.39
C PHE A 7 -10.03 -33.85 -21.56
N LEU A 8 -10.95 -33.45 -22.44
CA LEU A 8 -11.37 -32.06 -22.64
C LEU A 8 -12.04 -31.50 -21.37
N LEU A 9 -12.85 -32.28 -20.67
CA LEU A 9 -13.48 -31.88 -19.43
C LEU A 9 -12.45 -31.70 -18.30
N LEU A 10 -11.41 -32.53 -18.25
CA LEU A 10 -10.31 -32.42 -17.30
C LEU A 10 -9.47 -31.16 -17.56
N CYS A 11 -9.14 -30.87 -18.82
CA CYS A 11 -8.41 -29.66 -19.22
C CYS A 11 -9.22 -28.39 -18.93
N ALA A 12 -10.53 -28.39 -19.21
CA ALA A 12 -11.41 -27.27 -18.89
C ALA A 12 -11.50 -27.03 -17.39
N GLY A 13 -11.52 -28.09 -16.57
CA GLY A 13 -11.51 -28.00 -15.11
C GLY A 13 -10.23 -27.36 -14.57
N VAL A 14 -9.07 -27.69 -15.12
CA VAL A 14 -7.77 -27.15 -14.67
C VAL A 14 -7.64 -25.65 -15.01
N LEU A 15 -8.23 -25.18 -16.11
CA LEU A 15 -8.20 -23.74 -16.48
C LEU A 15 -9.07 -22.87 -15.58
N LEU A 16 -10.04 -23.40 -14.85
CA LEU A 16 -10.91 -22.64 -13.95
C LEU A 16 -10.28 -22.38 -12.58
N PHE A 17 -9.17 -23.03 -12.22
CA PHE A 17 -8.51 -22.89 -10.92
C PHE A 17 -7.38 -21.83 -10.87
N THR A 18 -7.13 -21.08 -11.94
CA THR A 18 -6.09 -20.05 -11.96
C THR A 18 -6.59 -18.65 -11.51
N SER A 19 -7.56 -18.61 -10.58
CA SER A 19 -7.95 -17.35 -9.94
C SER A 19 -6.93 -16.94 -8.88
N CYS A 20 -5.70 -16.64 -9.30
CA CYS A 20 -4.76 -15.95 -8.43
C CYS A 20 -5.19 -14.49 -8.26
N LEU A 21 -5.27 -14.03 -7.00
CA LEU A 21 -5.42 -12.60 -6.70
C LEU A 21 -4.25 -11.85 -7.34
N SER A 22 -4.50 -11.17 -8.47
CA SER A 22 -3.49 -10.34 -9.12
C SER A 22 -3.44 -8.96 -8.48
N VAL A 23 -2.22 -8.43 -8.30
CA VAL A 23 -1.98 -7.06 -7.84
C VAL A 23 -2.13 -6.13 -9.04
N ALA A 24 -2.88 -5.04 -8.88
CA ALA A 24 -3.00 -4.03 -9.92
C ALA A 24 -1.66 -3.31 -10.16
N PRO A 25 -1.37 -2.92 -11.40
CA PRO A 25 -0.17 -2.13 -11.70
C PRO A 25 -0.23 -0.78 -10.98
N THR A 26 0.94 -0.30 -10.53
CA THR A 26 1.06 1.04 -9.96
C THR A 26 0.69 2.09 -11.00
N SER A 27 -0.13 3.05 -10.63
CA SER A 27 -0.48 4.19 -11.46
C SER A 27 0.03 5.49 -10.84
N ILE A 28 0.69 6.32 -11.65
CA ILE A 28 1.21 7.61 -11.21
C ILE A 28 0.80 8.70 -12.21
N SER A 29 0.38 9.85 -11.69
CA SER A 29 0.13 11.07 -12.45
C SER A 29 0.96 12.21 -11.85
N ARG A 30 1.73 12.91 -12.68
CA ARG A 30 2.60 14.01 -12.31
C ARG A 30 2.15 15.28 -12.99
N ASN A 31 1.89 16.31 -12.19
CA ASN A 31 1.47 17.63 -12.65
C ASN A 31 2.54 18.71 -12.36
N GLY A 32 3.61 18.35 -11.61
CA GLY A 32 4.68 19.26 -11.26
C GLY A 32 5.95 18.52 -10.84
N SER A 33 7.02 19.31 -10.60
CA SER A 33 8.29 18.81 -10.08
C SER A 33 8.29 18.83 -8.55
N LEU A 34 9.02 17.88 -7.96
CA LEU A 34 9.31 17.85 -6.52
C LEU A 34 10.59 18.64 -6.18
N GLU A 35 11.25 19.20 -7.18
CA GLU A 35 12.42 20.04 -6.96
C GLU A 35 12.05 21.35 -6.25
N GLY A 36 12.95 21.82 -5.37
CA GLY A 36 12.75 23.06 -4.60
C GLY A 36 11.95 22.90 -3.31
N TYR A 37 11.32 21.75 -3.08
CA TYR A 37 10.69 21.46 -1.80
C TYR A 37 11.75 21.01 -0.79
N ARG A 38 11.61 21.51 0.44
CA ARG A 38 12.48 21.18 1.56
C ARG A 38 11.73 20.61 2.74
N TYR A 39 10.51 21.09 2.95
CA TYR A 39 9.68 20.74 4.08
C TYR A 39 8.51 19.87 3.63
N PHE A 40 8.01 19.06 4.56
CA PHE A 40 6.78 18.30 4.33
C PHE A 40 5.92 18.23 5.59
N TYR A 41 4.62 18.23 5.36
CA TYR A 41 3.59 17.95 6.33
C TYR A 41 2.82 16.71 5.90
N VAL A 42 2.69 15.73 6.77
CA VAL A 42 1.84 14.55 6.49
C VAL A 42 0.54 14.72 7.25
N THR A 43 -0.58 14.60 6.55
CA THR A 43 -1.89 14.60 7.22
C THR A 43 -1.98 13.42 8.18
N PRO A 44 -2.48 13.63 9.41
CA PRO A 44 -2.62 12.56 10.38
C PRO A 44 -3.46 11.41 9.83
N THR A 45 -3.04 10.18 10.10
CA THR A 45 -3.74 8.95 9.71
C THR A 45 -4.02 8.09 10.93
N ALA A 46 -5.07 7.27 10.86
CA ALA A 46 -5.33 6.27 11.87
C ALA A 46 -4.29 5.13 11.77
N GLU A 47 -3.93 4.57 12.92
CA GLU A 47 -3.11 3.36 12.99
C GLU A 47 -3.92 2.16 12.47
N ARG A 48 -3.28 1.32 11.67
CA ARG A 48 -3.84 0.05 11.22
C ARG A 48 -3.16 -1.09 11.96
N SER A 49 -3.96 -1.92 12.60
CA SER A 49 -3.48 -3.11 13.28
C SER A 49 -4.13 -4.34 12.67
N SER A 50 -3.34 -5.40 12.53
CA SER A 50 -3.84 -6.72 12.17
C SER A 50 -3.31 -7.76 13.14
N VAL A 51 -4.18 -8.69 13.48
CA VAL A 51 -3.87 -9.82 14.37
C VAL A 51 -3.98 -11.08 13.54
N ASN A 52 -2.87 -11.78 13.35
CA ASN A 52 -2.85 -13.10 12.76
C ASN A 52 -2.67 -14.14 13.87
N GLY A 53 -3.59 -15.08 13.98
CA GLY A 53 -3.51 -16.19 14.89
C GLY A 53 -3.40 -17.49 14.09
N ASP A 54 -2.28 -18.20 14.23
CA ASP A 54 -2.16 -19.57 13.75
C ASP A 54 -2.46 -20.52 14.91
N THR A 55 -3.53 -21.30 14.77
CA THR A 55 -3.86 -22.35 15.72
C THR A 55 -3.58 -23.71 15.09
N TRP A 56 -2.71 -24.47 15.72
CA TRP A 56 -2.43 -25.85 15.34
C TRP A 56 -2.68 -26.78 16.55
N GLY A 57 -3.13 -27.97 16.30
CA GLY A 57 -3.29 -28.96 17.37
C GLY A 57 -4.05 -30.18 16.93
N THR A 58 -3.74 -31.31 17.55
CA THR A 58 -4.55 -32.53 17.51
C THR A 58 -5.46 -32.58 18.72
N ARG A 59 -6.54 -33.36 18.60
CA ARG A 59 -7.61 -33.53 19.61
C ARG A 59 -7.08 -33.53 21.05
N GLY A 60 -7.24 -32.40 21.75
CA GLY A 60 -6.92 -32.25 23.17
C GLY A 60 -5.88 -31.21 23.55
N ASN A 61 -4.98 -30.78 22.65
CA ASN A 61 -4.02 -29.72 22.90
C ASN A 61 -3.94 -28.79 21.69
N THR A 62 -4.44 -27.57 21.87
CA THR A 62 -4.36 -26.51 20.86
C THR A 62 -3.27 -25.52 21.26
N TYR A 63 -2.28 -25.36 20.43
CA TYR A 63 -1.25 -24.33 20.57
C TYR A 63 -1.54 -23.23 19.55
N GLY A 64 -1.52 -21.99 19.99
CA GLY A 64 -1.72 -20.83 19.11
C GLY A 64 -0.63 -19.79 19.34
N THR A 65 -0.06 -19.29 18.27
CA THR A 65 0.75 -18.07 18.29
C THR A 65 -0.07 -16.94 17.68
N THR A 66 -0.24 -15.87 18.43
CA THR A 66 -0.88 -14.67 17.94
C THR A 66 0.20 -13.63 17.66
N THR A 67 0.33 -13.22 16.41
CA THR A 67 1.21 -12.13 16.01
C THR A 67 0.37 -10.90 15.69
N SER A 68 0.53 -9.84 16.47
CA SER A 68 -0.04 -8.54 16.15
C SER A 68 0.98 -7.70 15.40
N SER A 69 0.56 -7.04 14.36
CA SER A 69 1.36 -6.03 13.65
C SER A 69 0.52 -4.78 13.47
N SER A 70 1.13 -3.63 13.70
CA SER A 70 0.50 -2.34 13.46
C SER A 70 1.35 -1.49 12.54
N VAL A 71 0.71 -0.59 11.83
CA VAL A 71 1.34 0.39 10.96
C VAL A 71 0.58 1.70 11.02
N ASN A 72 1.31 2.79 11.23
CA ASN A 72 0.81 4.13 11.05
C ASN A 72 1.30 4.65 9.69
N PRO A 73 0.42 4.85 8.70
CA PRO A 73 0.82 5.32 7.38
C PRO A 73 1.57 6.65 7.41
N ALA A 74 1.15 7.61 8.25
CA ALA A 74 1.79 8.92 8.35
C ALA A 74 3.24 8.80 8.86
N ASP A 75 3.51 7.90 9.80
CA ASP A 75 4.87 7.72 10.32
C ASP A 75 5.78 6.97 9.34
N LEU A 76 5.23 6.00 8.58
CA LEU A 76 5.97 5.37 7.49
C LEU A 76 6.38 6.36 6.41
N ILE A 77 5.43 7.18 5.95
CA ILE A 77 5.68 8.23 4.97
C ILE A 77 6.72 9.23 5.50
N ALA A 78 6.56 9.65 6.75
CA ALA A 78 7.49 10.59 7.37
C ALA A 78 8.90 10.00 7.47
N GLY A 79 9.05 8.74 7.92
CA GLY A 79 10.34 8.06 7.98
C GLY A 79 11.03 7.95 6.62
N TYR A 80 10.26 7.63 5.57
CA TYR A 80 10.76 7.54 4.21
C TYR A 80 11.29 8.89 3.69
N LEU A 81 10.53 9.98 3.92
CA LEU A 81 10.90 11.32 3.46
C LEU A 81 12.08 11.89 4.24
N MET A 82 12.11 11.71 5.57
CA MET A 82 13.26 12.11 6.39
C MET A 82 14.53 11.37 5.97
N GLY A 83 14.45 10.08 5.63
CA GLY A 83 15.57 9.31 5.09
C GLY A 83 16.11 9.85 3.75
N ARG A 84 15.34 10.68 3.03
CA ARG A 84 15.73 11.39 1.81
C ARG A 84 16.16 12.82 2.04
N GLY A 85 16.23 13.27 3.29
CA GLY A 85 16.70 14.60 3.65
C GLY A 85 15.63 15.69 3.69
N TYR A 86 14.35 15.35 3.52
CA TYR A 86 13.25 16.29 3.75
C TYR A 86 13.01 16.53 5.24
N VAL A 87 12.57 17.72 5.61
CA VAL A 87 12.31 18.11 7.00
C VAL A 87 10.82 18.05 7.30
N ARG A 88 10.43 17.22 8.27
CA ARG A 88 9.04 17.16 8.76
C ARG A 88 8.70 18.42 9.54
N VAL A 89 7.56 19.02 9.24
CA VAL A 89 7.03 20.15 10.01
C VAL A 89 5.72 19.72 10.72
N PRO A 90 5.51 20.14 11.99
CA PRO A 90 4.30 19.83 12.72
C PRO A 90 3.10 20.68 12.27
N GLU A 91 3.38 21.85 11.69
CA GLU A 91 2.41 22.79 11.14
C GLU A 91 3.01 23.54 9.94
N ILE A 92 2.16 24.02 9.07
CA ILE A 92 2.58 24.76 7.87
C ILE A 92 2.64 26.25 8.21
N LYS A 93 3.84 26.80 8.25
CA LYS A 93 4.05 28.24 8.42
C LYS A 93 3.93 28.95 7.08
N LYS A 94 3.37 30.16 7.10
CA LYS A 94 3.15 30.94 5.89
C LYS A 94 4.44 31.23 5.10
N GLU A 95 5.53 31.50 5.81
CA GLU A 95 6.85 31.75 5.23
C GLU A 95 7.45 30.53 4.51
N ASP A 96 7.15 29.33 4.96
CA ASP A 96 7.69 28.07 4.44
C ASP A 96 6.73 27.38 3.44
N ALA A 97 5.50 27.87 3.31
CA ALA A 97 4.44 27.20 2.55
C ALA A 97 4.82 26.93 1.09
N ALA A 98 5.57 27.85 0.44
CA ALA A 98 6.01 27.68 -0.94
C ALA A 98 6.97 26.49 -1.13
N GLN A 99 7.75 26.15 -0.08
CA GLN A 99 8.71 25.05 -0.07
C GLN A 99 8.23 23.83 0.72
N THR A 100 6.94 23.81 1.09
CA THR A 100 6.34 22.73 1.87
C THR A 100 5.42 21.90 1.00
N MET A 101 5.62 20.59 1.03
CA MET A 101 4.69 19.60 0.48
C MET A 101 3.69 19.19 1.54
N VAL A 102 2.41 19.06 1.18
CA VAL A 102 1.40 18.37 1.99
C VAL A 102 1.21 17.00 1.40
N ILE A 103 1.38 15.98 2.24
CA ILE A 103 1.24 14.58 1.86
C ILE A 103 -0.08 14.06 2.41
N ASN A 104 -0.99 13.70 1.52
CA ASN A 104 -2.24 13.07 1.85
C ASN A 104 -2.15 11.57 1.56
N TYR A 105 -2.61 10.77 2.50
CA TYR A 105 -2.76 9.33 2.37
C TYR A 105 -4.24 8.98 2.31
N GLY A 106 -4.59 8.11 1.40
CA GLY A 106 -5.93 7.54 1.28
C GLY A 106 -5.85 6.02 1.15
N ASP A 107 -6.73 5.34 1.87
CA ASP A 107 -6.95 3.91 1.69
C ASP A 107 -7.87 3.70 0.50
N GLY A 108 -7.47 2.77 -0.36
CA GLY A 108 -8.31 2.24 -1.42
C GLY A 108 -9.11 1.01 -0.96
N ASN A 109 -9.64 0.29 -1.93
CA ASN A 109 -10.40 -0.93 -1.68
C ASN A 109 -9.47 -2.06 -1.21
N MET A 110 -9.92 -2.76 -0.16
CA MET A 110 -9.36 -4.05 0.20
C MET A 110 -10.06 -5.14 -0.61
N ARG A 111 -9.28 -6.01 -1.26
CA ARG A 111 -9.79 -7.19 -1.98
C ARG A 111 -9.28 -8.44 -1.29
N GLU A 112 -10.18 -9.37 -1.03
CA GLU A 112 -9.85 -10.67 -0.46
C GLU A 112 -9.68 -11.71 -1.57
N GLY A 113 -8.63 -12.52 -1.46
CA GLY A 113 -8.40 -13.64 -2.36
C GLY A 113 -9.28 -14.84 -1.98
N ALA A 114 -9.72 -15.59 -2.99
CA ALA A 114 -10.53 -16.80 -2.77
C ALA A 114 -9.76 -17.92 -2.06
N PHE A 115 -8.43 -17.87 -2.02
CA PHE A 115 -7.57 -18.89 -1.43
C PHE A 115 -6.44 -18.22 -0.62
N PHE A 116 -6.04 -18.84 0.51
CA PHE A 116 -4.86 -18.50 1.33
C PHE A 116 -4.94 -17.19 2.12
N ASP A 117 -6.11 -16.72 2.55
CA ASP A 117 -6.28 -15.50 3.37
C ASP A 117 -5.47 -14.28 2.86
N GLN A 118 -5.20 -14.23 1.56
CA GLN A 118 -4.49 -13.11 0.96
C GLN A 118 -5.41 -11.91 0.80
N ARG A 119 -4.93 -10.76 1.24
CA ARG A 119 -5.60 -9.47 1.10
C ARG A 119 -4.75 -8.56 0.22
N ALA A 120 -5.36 -8.00 -0.80
CA ALA A 120 -4.74 -6.95 -1.60
C ALA A 120 -5.28 -5.60 -1.12
N ILE A 121 -4.37 -4.67 -0.83
CA ILE A 121 -4.69 -3.34 -0.31
C ILE A 121 -4.15 -2.31 -1.29
N GLU A 122 -5.06 -1.47 -1.79
CA GLU A 122 -4.71 -0.30 -2.57
C GLU A 122 -4.49 0.90 -1.64
N VAL A 123 -3.43 1.66 -1.88
CA VAL A 123 -3.18 2.93 -1.23
C VAL A 123 -3.05 4.04 -2.27
N THR A 124 -3.45 5.24 -1.91
CA THR A 124 -3.27 6.45 -2.71
C THR A 124 -2.44 7.45 -1.92
N ILE A 125 -1.34 7.92 -2.50
CA ILE A 125 -0.53 9.00 -1.96
C ILE A 125 -0.65 10.19 -2.88
N GLN A 126 -1.06 11.34 -2.34
CA GLN A 126 -1.15 12.61 -3.05
C GLN A 126 -0.19 13.61 -2.42
N ILE A 127 0.57 14.30 -3.25
CA ILE A 127 1.44 15.40 -2.83
C ILE A 127 0.92 16.68 -3.45
N VAL A 128 0.65 17.67 -2.62
CA VAL A 128 0.19 19.00 -3.04
C VAL A 128 1.11 20.07 -2.51
N ASN A 129 1.19 21.20 -3.20
CA ASN A 129 1.90 22.38 -2.72
C ASN A 129 1.13 23.03 -1.57
N ALA A 130 1.78 23.31 -0.45
CA ALA A 130 1.10 23.86 0.73
C ALA A 130 0.58 25.29 0.56
N GLN A 131 1.18 26.08 -0.33
CA GLN A 131 0.78 27.46 -0.58
C GLN A 131 -0.41 27.56 -1.53
N THR A 132 -0.39 26.78 -2.62
CA THR A 132 -1.37 26.87 -3.72
C THR A 132 -2.42 25.80 -3.69
N ASN A 133 -2.24 24.74 -2.89
CA ASN A 133 -3.02 23.50 -2.91
C ASN A 133 -3.02 22.79 -4.28
N ALA A 134 -2.11 23.15 -5.18
CA ALA A 134 -1.98 22.51 -6.47
C ALA A 134 -1.45 21.07 -6.30
N LEU A 135 -2.08 20.13 -6.98
CA LEU A 135 -1.63 18.74 -7.03
C LEU A 135 -0.31 18.67 -7.79
N ILE A 136 0.73 18.12 -7.16
CA ILE A 136 2.05 17.89 -7.75
C ILE A 136 2.12 16.48 -8.32
N VAL A 137 1.75 15.49 -7.52
CA VAL A 137 1.77 14.08 -7.92
C VAL A 137 0.72 13.29 -7.14
N VAL A 138 0.12 12.33 -7.81
CA VAL A 138 -0.70 11.29 -7.19
C VAL A 138 -0.21 9.94 -7.67
N CYS A 139 -0.07 9.02 -6.73
CA CYS A 139 0.33 7.64 -7.00
C CYS A 139 -0.63 6.68 -6.29
N LYS A 140 -1.09 5.67 -7.03
CA LYS A 140 -1.83 4.54 -6.49
C LYS A 140 -0.99 3.30 -6.62
N ALA A 141 -0.87 2.56 -5.54
CA ALA A 141 -0.17 1.28 -5.53
C ALA A 141 -0.99 0.25 -4.76
N GLU A 142 -0.93 -0.97 -5.22
CA GLU A 142 -1.56 -2.11 -4.57
C GLU A 142 -0.51 -3.15 -4.23
N GLU A 143 -0.64 -3.74 -3.05
CA GLU A 143 0.18 -4.88 -2.63
C GLU A 143 -0.67 -5.90 -1.88
N LYS A 144 -0.20 -7.15 -1.86
CA LYS A 144 -0.90 -8.27 -1.23
C LYS A 144 -0.07 -8.89 -0.12
N SER A 145 -0.75 -9.30 0.94
CA SER A 145 -0.18 -10.08 2.03
C SER A 145 -1.29 -10.84 2.76
N ASN A 146 -0.92 -11.84 3.54
CA ASN A 146 -1.80 -12.47 4.52
C ASN A 146 -2.02 -11.60 5.78
N ASN A 147 -1.34 -10.46 5.86
CA ASN A 147 -1.40 -9.51 6.97
C ASN A 147 -1.67 -8.11 6.42
N GLU A 148 -2.76 -7.47 6.86
CA GLU A 148 -3.20 -6.17 6.38
C GLU A 148 -2.16 -5.07 6.61
N ALA A 149 -1.60 -4.97 7.83
CA ALA A 149 -0.59 -3.96 8.15
C ALA A 149 0.67 -4.12 7.28
N LYS A 150 1.03 -5.35 6.95
CA LYS A 150 2.17 -5.65 6.07
C LYS A 150 1.87 -5.29 4.61
N ALA A 151 0.67 -5.61 4.11
CA ALA A 151 0.24 -5.21 2.77
C ALA A 151 0.22 -3.69 2.62
N THR A 152 -0.35 -2.98 3.61
CA THR A 152 -0.37 -1.52 3.67
C THR A 152 1.04 -0.92 3.62
N ARG A 153 1.96 -1.45 4.43
CA ARG A 153 3.36 -1.01 4.42
C ARG A 153 3.99 -1.15 3.04
N TYR A 154 3.88 -2.32 2.41
CA TYR A 154 4.47 -2.56 1.11
C TYR A 154 3.85 -1.69 0.01
N ALA A 155 2.53 -1.47 0.05
CA ALA A 155 1.85 -0.59 -0.89
C ALA A 155 2.32 0.88 -0.75
N ILE A 156 2.51 1.37 0.49
CA ILE A 156 3.06 2.71 0.76
C ILE A 156 4.49 2.82 0.24
N GLU A 157 5.36 1.86 0.57
CA GLU A 157 6.76 1.84 0.13
C GLU A 157 6.85 1.82 -1.40
N LYS A 158 6.02 1.03 -2.06
CA LYS A 158 5.93 0.96 -3.54
C LYS A 158 5.49 2.29 -4.14
N ALA A 159 4.44 2.92 -3.60
CA ALA A 159 3.97 4.21 -4.07
C ALA A 159 5.04 5.31 -3.91
N LEU A 160 5.70 5.36 -2.75
CA LEU A 160 6.77 6.33 -2.48
C LEU A 160 7.99 6.10 -3.39
N ASN A 161 8.37 4.84 -3.61
CA ASN A 161 9.46 4.51 -4.53
C ASN A 161 9.15 4.98 -5.96
N GLU A 162 7.91 4.79 -6.44
CA GLU A 162 7.49 5.25 -7.76
C GLU A 162 7.49 6.78 -7.85
N ILE A 163 7.05 7.47 -6.78
CA ILE A 163 7.05 8.94 -6.72
C ILE A 163 8.48 9.51 -6.76
N PHE A 164 9.40 8.94 -6.00
CA PHE A 164 10.72 9.56 -5.78
C PHE A 164 11.85 8.94 -6.60
N ASN A 165 11.72 7.73 -7.12
CA ASN A 165 12.74 7.06 -7.94
C ASN A 165 12.40 7.02 -9.44
N GLY A 166 11.14 7.21 -9.81
CA GLY A 166 10.68 7.27 -11.21
C GLY A 166 11.10 8.56 -11.94
N VAL A 167 11.85 9.44 -11.28
CA VAL A 167 12.47 10.64 -11.87
C VAL A 167 13.93 10.31 -12.18
N ARG A 168 14.18 9.69 -13.33
CA ARG A 168 15.50 9.67 -13.97
C ARG A 168 15.35 10.17 -15.40
#